data_c05fc2638d7d7747762bbe586ba9e54e
#
_entry.id   c05fc2638d7d7747762bbe586ba9e54e
#
_cell.length_a   1.000
_cell.length_b   1.000
_cell.length_c   1.000
_cell.angle_alpha   90.00
_cell.angle_beta   90.00
_cell.angle_gamma   90.00
#
_symmetry.space_group_name_H-M   'P 1'
#
loop_
_entity.id
_entity.type
_entity.pdbx_description
1 polymer ?
#
loop_
_entity_poly.entity_id
_entity_poly.type
_entity_poly.pdbx_seq_one_letter_code
_entity_poly.pdbx_strand_id
1 'polypeptide(L)'
;VQELLGGKFGEMSTFMNYTYQSFNFRNRQGARPFYDLLASIAAEEFGHIELVSAAINTMLTGAADGTPGESGSLADVKGTRNTQQFIAGGASALVQDSMGKPWSGDYVNATGDLIGDLTHNFFLETGARNNKLKVYEMVEHPAARALTGYLLVRGGVHQVAYARALENLTGADMMKLFPSPRIPTDKIPECQPHIKRGEHLKLYRFSQDDFKELAAVFNGPHPETGEPLTVAEEIHPEGAPAFDLPAQPAVFAPGPEPQEIEEIAAKLREGAGLPKEPTGVVAQNANGNSNGHADADDVMETVKDAIS
;
A
#
# COMPACT_ATOMS: atom_id res chain seq x y z
N VAL A 1 7.75 -7.57 -6.32
CA VAL A 1 6.78 -6.59 -5.77
C VAL A 1 5.36 -6.93 -6.22
N GLN A 2 5.11 -7.34 -7.48
CA GLN A 2 3.77 -7.73 -7.97
C GLN A 2 3.05 -8.74 -7.07
N GLU A 3 3.79 -9.68 -6.44
CA GLU A 3 3.24 -10.62 -5.46
C GLU A 3 2.62 -9.93 -4.24
N LEU A 4 3.20 -8.80 -3.81
CA LEU A 4 2.67 -8.02 -2.70
C LEU A 4 1.34 -7.35 -3.04
N LEU A 5 1.05 -7.12 -4.32
CA LEU A 5 -0.22 -6.55 -4.76
C LEU A 5 -1.32 -7.63 -4.83
N GLY A 6 -1.18 -8.57 -5.75
CA GLY A 6 -2.25 -9.49 -6.14
C GLY A 6 -2.01 -10.96 -5.78
N GLY A 7 -0.95 -11.26 -5.01
CA GLY A 7 -0.74 -12.59 -4.45
C GLY A 7 -1.78 -12.93 -3.39
N LYS A 8 -1.85 -14.23 -3.04
CA LYS A 8 -2.80 -14.70 -2.01
C LYS A 8 -2.67 -13.98 -0.67
N PHE A 9 -1.45 -13.59 -0.32
CA PHE A 9 -1.11 -12.83 0.90
C PHE A 9 -0.68 -11.39 0.58
N GLY A 10 -1.11 -10.87 -0.58
CA GLY A 10 -0.87 -9.49 -0.99
C GLY A 10 -1.90 -8.52 -0.44
N GLU A 11 -1.64 -7.22 -0.65
CA GLU A 11 -2.45 -6.12 -0.09
C GLU A 11 -3.91 -6.14 -0.60
N MET A 12 -4.16 -6.66 -1.80
CA MET A 12 -5.54 -6.87 -2.26
C MET A 12 -6.29 -7.90 -1.41
N SER A 13 -5.61 -8.93 -0.93
CA SER A 13 -6.24 -9.96 -0.10
C SER A 13 -6.52 -9.44 1.31
N THR A 14 -5.58 -8.72 1.93
CA THR A 14 -5.80 -8.10 3.23
C THR A 14 -6.94 -7.08 3.17
N PHE A 15 -6.88 -6.15 2.22
CA PHE A 15 -7.92 -5.15 1.99
C PHE A 15 -9.32 -5.77 1.81
N MET A 16 -9.46 -6.75 0.91
CA MET A 16 -10.76 -7.32 0.58
C MET A 16 -11.32 -8.21 1.70
N ASN A 17 -10.47 -8.91 2.44
CA ASN A 17 -10.91 -9.65 3.63
C ASN A 17 -11.51 -8.68 4.66
N TYR A 18 -10.78 -7.66 5.07
CA TYR A 18 -11.21 -6.72 6.11
C TYR A 18 -12.42 -5.88 5.67
N THR A 19 -12.46 -5.49 4.40
CA THR A 19 -13.60 -4.76 3.81
C THR A 19 -14.87 -5.59 3.86
N TYR A 20 -14.86 -6.82 3.35
CA TYR A 20 -16.06 -7.66 3.34
C TYR A 20 -16.47 -8.14 4.73
N GLN A 21 -15.51 -8.37 5.63
CA GLN A 21 -15.81 -8.62 7.04
C GLN A 21 -16.47 -7.41 7.70
N SER A 22 -16.04 -6.18 7.39
CA SER A 22 -16.68 -4.96 7.90
C SER A 22 -18.08 -4.76 7.33
N PHE A 23 -18.31 -5.08 6.04
CA PHE A 23 -19.63 -5.00 5.41
C PHE A 23 -20.61 -6.03 5.98
N ASN A 24 -20.13 -7.24 6.26
CA ASN A 24 -20.90 -8.35 6.81
C ASN A 24 -20.90 -8.38 8.34
N PHE A 25 -20.30 -7.36 9.00
CA PHE A 25 -20.15 -7.29 10.44
C PHE A 25 -21.51 -7.29 11.15
N ARG A 26 -21.71 -8.24 12.07
CA ARG A 26 -22.94 -8.38 12.83
C ARG A 26 -22.86 -7.61 14.14
N ASN A 27 -23.96 -6.98 14.53
CA ASN A 27 -24.07 -6.22 15.77
C ASN A 27 -23.04 -5.06 15.89
N ARG A 28 -22.97 -4.22 14.86
CA ARG A 28 -22.01 -3.09 14.83
C ARG A 28 -22.09 -2.17 16.03
N GLN A 29 -23.28 -1.96 16.59
CA GLN A 29 -23.45 -1.10 17.77
C GLN A 29 -22.91 -1.77 19.04
N GLY A 30 -23.25 -3.04 19.27
CA GLY A 30 -22.85 -3.76 20.49
C GLY A 30 -21.37 -4.17 20.50
N ALA A 31 -20.76 -4.32 19.33
CA ALA A 31 -19.34 -4.68 19.18
C ALA A 31 -18.54 -3.58 18.46
N ARG A 32 -18.89 -2.32 18.71
CA ARG A 32 -18.37 -1.15 18.02
C ARG A 32 -16.85 -1.09 17.98
N PRO A 33 -16.07 -1.32 19.04
CA PRO A 33 -14.62 -1.26 19.01
C PRO A 33 -13.98 -2.21 17.98
N PHE A 34 -14.55 -3.39 17.79
CA PHE A 34 -14.06 -4.39 16.83
C PHE A 34 -14.44 -4.05 15.40
N TYR A 35 -15.63 -3.46 15.20
CA TYR A 35 -16.01 -2.93 13.90
C TYR A 35 -15.08 -1.79 13.47
N ASP A 36 -14.83 -0.84 14.37
CA ASP A 36 -13.93 0.29 14.13
C ASP A 36 -12.53 -0.20 13.76
N LEU A 37 -12.04 -1.24 14.45
CA LEU A 37 -10.76 -1.86 14.15
C LEU A 37 -10.69 -2.40 12.71
N LEU A 38 -11.65 -3.24 12.36
CA LEU A 38 -11.69 -3.85 11.02
C LEU A 38 -11.82 -2.80 9.90
N ALA A 39 -12.74 -1.85 10.07
CA ALA A 39 -13.00 -0.84 9.06
C ALA A 39 -11.84 0.15 8.89
N SER A 40 -11.17 0.52 10.00
CA SER A 40 -10.02 1.41 9.95
C SER A 40 -8.81 0.75 9.32
N ILE A 41 -8.52 -0.50 9.67
CA ILE A 41 -7.43 -1.27 9.03
C ILE A 41 -7.72 -1.49 7.55
N ALA A 42 -8.98 -1.78 7.16
CA ALA A 42 -9.36 -1.89 5.75
C ALA A 42 -9.06 -0.59 4.97
N ALA A 43 -9.32 0.56 5.56
CA ALA A 43 -8.99 1.84 4.93
C ALA A 43 -7.47 2.04 4.75
N GLU A 44 -6.65 1.61 5.72
CA GLU A 44 -5.20 1.62 5.59
C GLU A 44 -4.72 0.69 4.47
N GLU A 45 -5.26 -0.51 4.37
CA GLU A 45 -4.91 -1.48 3.33
C GLU A 45 -5.22 -0.98 1.91
N PHE A 46 -6.23 -0.14 1.74
CA PHE A 46 -6.46 0.53 0.47
C PHE A 46 -5.28 1.42 0.06
N GLY A 47 -4.73 2.18 1.02
CA GLY A 47 -3.52 2.97 0.81
C GLY A 47 -2.30 2.09 0.48
N HIS A 48 -2.18 0.92 1.10
CA HIS A 48 -1.10 -0.03 0.78
C HIS A 48 -1.18 -0.53 -0.68
N ILE A 49 -2.39 -0.78 -1.21
CA ILE A 49 -2.59 -1.13 -2.63
C ILE A 49 -2.07 -0.01 -3.53
N GLU A 50 -2.40 1.24 -3.20
CA GLU A 50 -1.95 2.41 -3.95
C GLU A 50 -0.43 2.52 -3.95
N LEU A 51 0.22 2.40 -2.77
CA LEU A 51 1.67 2.45 -2.62
C LEU A 51 2.37 1.34 -3.41
N VAL A 52 1.89 0.09 -3.33
CA VAL A 52 2.47 -1.03 -4.07
C VAL A 52 2.33 -0.82 -5.57
N SER A 53 1.17 -0.34 -6.02
CA SER A 53 0.91 -0.04 -7.43
C SER A 53 1.83 1.08 -7.93
N ALA A 54 1.98 2.16 -7.17
CA ALA A 54 2.88 3.27 -7.49
C ALA A 54 4.33 2.80 -7.60
N ALA A 55 4.80 1.97 -6.67
CA ALA A 55 6.15 1.42 -6.72
C ALA A 55 6.38 0.52 -7.94
N ILE A 56 5.42 -0.32 -8.30
CA ILE A 56 5.49 -1.16 -9.52
C ILE A 56 5.57 -0.27 -10.76
N ASN A 57 4.68 0.71 -10.88
CA ASN A 57 4.64 1.62 -12.02
C ASN A 57 5.96 2.40 -12.17
N THR A 58 6.47 2.95 -11.05
CA THR A 58 7.75 3.67 -11.03
C THR A 58 8.92 2.79 -11.51
N MET A 59 9.00 1.55 -11.03
CA MET A 59 10.06 0.62 -11.43
C MET A 59 9.95 0.20 -12.90
N LEU A 60 8.74 0.03 -13.43
CA LEU A 60 8.52 -0.40 -14.81
C LEU A 60 8.69 0.71 -15.84
N THR A 61 8.46 1.96 -15.45
CA THR A 61 8.58 3.12 -16.34
C THR A 61 9.97 3.75 -16.31
N GLY A 62 10.87 3.31 -15.41
CA GLY A 62 12.17 3.93 -15.20
C GLY A 62 12.11 5.33 -14.56
N ALA A 63 10.94 5.75 -14.10
CA ALA A 63 10.78 7.07 -13.48
C ALA A 63 11.66 7.26 -12.23
N ALA A 64 12.12 6.14 -11.64
CA ALA A 64 12.99 6.17 -10.47
C ALA A 64 14.45 6.53 -10.76
N ASP A 65 14.94 6.33 -11.98
CA ASP A 65 16.33 6.62 -12.37
C ASP A 65 16.48 7.81 -13.33
N GLY A 66 15.36 8.42 -13.70
CA GLY A 66 15.34 9.63 -14.51
C GLY A 66 15.80 9.44 -15.97
N THR A 67 16.00 8.20 -16.41
CA THR A 67 16.43 7.91 -17.79
C THR A 67 15.21 7.56 -18.64
N PRO A 68 14.68 8.49 -19.48
CA PRO A 68 13.77 8.08 -20.53
C PRO A 68 14.52 7.11 -21.44
N GLY A 69 14.01 5.90 -21.62
CA GLY A 69 14.60 4.97 -22.57
C GLY A 69 14.67 5.61 -23.96
N GLU A 70 15.87 5.81 -24.50
CA GLU A 70 16.10 6.34 -25.85
C GLU A 70 15.62 5.38 -26.94
N SER A 71 15.30 4.16 -26.58
CA SER A 71 14.84 3.11 -27.47
C SER A 71 13.37 2.85 -27.23
N GLY A 72 12.62 2.61 -28.30
CA GLY A 72 11.18 2.33 -28.22
C GLY A 72 10.86 1.38 -27.08
N SER A 73 9.77 1.66 -26.43
CA SER A 73 9.25 1.18 -25.14
C SER A 73 9.35 -0.33 -24.82
N LEU A 74 9.73 -1.16 -25.79
CA LEU A 74 9.95 -2.60 -25.61
C LEU A 74 11.41 -3.03 -25.69
N ALA A 75 12.36 -2.12 -25.95
CA ALA A 75 13.75 -2.50 -26.12
C ALA A 75 14.39 -2.99 -24.81
N ASP A 76 14.02 -2.37 -23.70
CA ASP A 76 14.52 -2.68 -22.36
C ASP A 76 13.92 -3.97 -21.78
N VAL A 77 12.84 -4.46 -22.39
CA VAL A 77 12.12 -5.67 -21.94
C VAL A 77 12.79 -6.97 -22.39
N LYS A 78 13.69 -6.91 -23.40
CA LYS A 78 14.30 -8.11 -23.99
C LYS A 78 15.06 -9.02 -23.03
N GLY A 79 15.52 -8.48 -21.91
CA GLY A 79 16.22 -9.20 -20.86
C GLY A 79 15.36 -9.64 -19.68
N THR A 80 14.10 -9.24 -19.62
CA THR A 80 13.25 -9.52 -18.47
C THR A 80 12.67 -10.95 -18.53
N ARG A 81 12.59 -11.60 -17.36
CA ARG A 81 12.01 -12.95 -17.25
C ARG A 81 10.50 -12.98 -17.38
N ASN A 82 9.84 -11.89 -17.03
CA ASN A 82 8.39 -11.75 -17.05
C ASN A 82 8.01 -10.48 -17.83
N THR A 83 7.49 -10.66 -19.04
CA THR A 83 7.08 -9.59 -19.93
C THR A 83 5.59 -9.26 -19.85
N GLN A 84 4.85 -9.94 -18.96
CA GLN A 84 3.39 -9.84 -18.92
C GLN A 84 2.92 -8.43 -18.58
N GLN A 85 3.59 -7.73 -17.68
CA GLN A 85 3.22 -6.36 -17.31
C GLN A 85 3.34 -5.38 -18.50
N PHE A 86 4.28 -5.64 -19.41
CA PHE A 86 4.45 -4.83 -20.62
C PHE A 86 3.43 -5.19 -21.69
N ILE A 87 3.15 -6.48 -21.88
CA ILE A 87 2.24 -6.96 -22.93
C ILE A 87 0.77 -6.74 -22.55
N ALA A 88 0.40 -7.11 -21.32
CA ALA A 88 -0.99 -7.08 -20.86
C ALA A 88 -1.36 -5.75 -20.18
N GLY A 89 -0.41 -5.06 -19.57
CA GLY A 89 -0.64 -3.91 -18.70
C GLY A 89 0.03 -2.60 -19.17
N GLY A 90 0.69 -2.58 -20.30
CA GLY A 90 1.34 -1.35 -20.80
C GLY A 90 2.41 -0.81 -19.83
N ALA A 91 3.23 -1.67 -19.23
CA ALA A 91 4.22 -1.33 -18.21
C ALA A 91 3.61 -0.78 -16.91
N SER A 92 2.55 -1.40 -16.44
CA SER A 92 1.87 -0.99 -15.19
C SER A 92 1.61 -2.16 -14.24
N ALA A 93 1.22 -1.83 -13.02
CA ALA A 93 0.74 -2.79 -12.03
C ALA A 93 -0.51 -3.52 -12.55
N LEU A 94 -0.62 -4.80 -12.24
CA LEU A 94 -1.71 -5.66 -12.68
C LEU A 94 -2.43 -6.28 -11.47
N VAL A 95 -3.73 -6.57 -11.64
CA VAL A 95 -4.56 -7.22 -10.62
C VAL A 95 -4.29 -8.73 -10.62
N GLN A 96 -3.03 -9.11 -10.32
CA GLN A 96 -2.55 -10.49 -10.37
C GLN A 96 -1.33 -10.70 -9.47
N ASP A 97 -0.97 -11.97 -9.27
CA ASP A 97 0.25 -12.35 -8.58
C ASP A 97 1.51 -12.22 -9.46
N SER A 98 2.67 -12.59 -8.93
CA SER A 98 3.96 -12.54 -9.63
C SER A 98 4.07 -13.52 -10.81
N MET A 99 3.19 -14.50 -10.89
CA MET A 99 3.16 -15.50 -11.97
C MET A 99 2.10 -15.19 -13.04
N GLY A 100 1.38 -14.07 -12.90
CA GLY A 100 0.33 -13.68 -13.82
C GLY A 100 -1.03 -14.32 -13.55
N LYS A 101 -1.21 -14.98 -12.42
CA LYS A 101 -2.51 -15.50 -12.01
C LYS A 101 -3.37 -14.33 -11.53
N PRO A 102 -4.57 -14.11 -12.10
CA PRO A 102 -5.48 -13.08 -11.62
C PRO A 102 -5.81 -13.24 -10.13
N TRP A 103 -5.91 -12.13 -9.41
CA TRP A 103 -6.39 -12.14 -8.05
C TRP A 103 -7.82 -12.73 -8.01
N SER A 104 -8.13 -13.49 -6.97
CA SER A 104 -9.42 -14.20 -6.88
C SER A 104 -10.16 -13.84 -5.60
N GLY A 105 -11.48 -13.64 -5.71
CA GLY A 105 -12.39 -13.55 -4.58
C GLY A 105 -12.39 -14.77 -3.65
N ASP A 106 -11.88 -15.90 -4.12
CA ASP A 106 -11.71 -17.13 -3.30
C ASP A 106 -10.72 -16.94 -2.15
N TYR A 107 -9.95 -15.85 -2.17
CA TYR A 107 -9.03 -15.50 -1.06
C TYR A 107 -9.75 -14.80 0.10
N VAL A 108 -11.02 -14.42 -0.09
CA VAL A 108 -11.80 -13.68 0.92
C VAL A 108 -12.52 -14.65 1.86
N ASN A 109 -12.24 -14.48 3.16
CA ASN A 109 -12.94 -15.17 4.24
C ASN A 109 -13.71 -14.14 5.08
N ALA A 110 -15.03 -14.08 4.91
CA ALA A 110 -15.90 -13.15 5.63
C ALA A 110 -17.16 -13.91 6.07
N THR A 111 -17.08 -14.54 7.24
CA THR A 111 -18.09 -15.48 7.73
C THR A 111 -19.17 -14.81 8.55
N GLY A 112 -18.89 -13.63 9.11
CA GLY A 112 -19.71 -12.93 10.09
C GLY A 112 -19.60 -13.51 11.50
N ASP A 113 -18.72 -14.48 11.73
CA ASP A 113 -18.24 -14.91 13.03
C ASP A 113 -17.04 -14.07 13.43
N LEU A 114 -17.20 -13.21 14.44
CA LEU A 114 -16.17 -12.24 14.81
C LEU A 114 -14.85 -12.91 15.20
N ILE A 115 -14.89 -13.95 16.01
CA ILE A 115 -13.68 -14.66 16.46
C ILE A 115 -13.03 -15.38 15.29
N GLY A 116 -13.80 -16.05 14.46
CA GLY A 116 -13.33 -16.75 13.27
C GLY A 116 -12.67 -15.80 12.28
N ASP A 117 -13.30 -14.68 11.97
CA ASP A 117 -12.79 -13.69 11.05
C ASP A 117 -11.52 -13.00 11.58
N LEU A 118 -11.47 -12.62 12.86
CA LEU A 118 -10.27 -12.05 13.49
C LEU A 118 -9.11 -13.06 13.57
N THR A 119 -9.41 -14.34 13.82
CA THR A 119 -8.40 -15.42 13.82
C THR A 119 -7.81 -15.57 12.41
N HIS A 120 -8.67 -15.58 11.38
CA HIS A 120 -8.22 -15.59 10.00
C HIS A 120 -7.30 -14.41 9.70
N ASN A 121 -7.68 -13.19 10.12
CA ASN A 121 -6.90 -11.97 9.87
C ASN A 121 -5.53 -12.01 10.56
N PHE A 122 -5.45 -12.49 11.80
CA PHE A 122 -4.18 -12.67 12.49
C PHE A 122 -3.21 -13.57 11.70
N PHE A 123 -3.70 -14.69 11.16
CA PHE A 123 -2.88 -15.58 10.34
C PHE A 123 -2.62 -15.03 8.94
N LEU A 124 -3.55 -14.28 8.37
CA LEU A 124 -3.36 -13.61 7.08
C LEU A 124 -2.23 -12.59 7.17
N GLU A 125 -2.20 -11.75 8.21
CA GLU A 125 -1.09 -10.82 8.46
C GLU A 125 0.24 -11.54 8.69
N THR A 126 0.22 -12.66 9.41
CA THR A 126 1.42 -13.48 9.59
C THR A 126 1.97 -13.95 8.24
N GLY A 127 1.10 -14.45 7.36
CA GLY A 127 1.47 -14.89 6.02
C GLY A 127 1.96 -13.74 5.14
N ALA A 128 1.27 -12.59 5.20
CA ALA A 128 1.62 -11.39 4.45
C ALA A 128 3.01 -10.86 4.85
N ARG A 129 3.31 -10.78 6.15
CA ARG A 129 4.64 -10.37 6.63
C ARG A 129 5.75 -11.34 6.19
N ASN A 130 5.49 -12.65 6.21
CA ASN A 130 6.43 -13.63 5.69
C ASN A 130 6.71 -13.45 4.19
N ASN A 131 5.68 -13.15 3.40
CA ASN A 131 5.86 -12.87 1.98
C ASN A 131 6.62 -11.57 1.75
N LYS A 132 6.29 -10.52 2.50
CA LYS A 132 7.01 -9.24 2.48
C LYS A 132 8.50 -9.43 2.77
N LEU A 133 8.85 -10.21 3.80
CA LEU A 133 10.25 -10.51 4.12
C LEU A 133 10.97 -11.22 2.97
N LYS A 134 10.33 -12.21 2.35
CA LYS A 134 10.93 -12.93 1.20
C LYS A 134 11.12 -12.01 -0.01
N VAL A 135 10.15 -11.13 -0.28
CA VAL A 135 10.29 -10.14 -1.34
C VAL A 135 11.43 -9.17 -1.01
N TYR A 136 11.52 -8.68 0.23
CA TYR A 136 12.60 -7.82 0.69
C TYR A 136 13.98 -8.44 0.44
N GLU A 137 14.15 -9.72 0.74
CA GLU A 137 15.41 -10.44 0.51
C GLU A 137 15.75 -10.61 -0.99
N MET A 138 14.75 -10.57 -1.86
CA MET A 138 14.92 -10.77 -3.29
C MET A 138 15.09 -9.48 -4.10
N VAL A 139 14.74 -8.32 -3.53
CA VAL A 139 14.76 -7.05 -4.26
C VAL A 139 15.98 -6.22 -3.88
N GLU A 140 16.59 -5.60 -4.89
CA GLU A 140 17.72 -4.69 -4.72
C GLU A 140 17.32 -3.23 -4.98
N HIS A 141 16.22 -3.01 -5.73
CA HIS A 141 15.76 -1.67 -6.09
C HIS A 141 15.39 -0.88 -4.83
N PRO A 142 15.93 0.36 -4.64
CA PRO A 142 15.73 1.12 -3.40
C PRO A 142 14.26 1.39 -3.06
N ALA A 143 13.43 1.76 -4.04
CA ALA A 143 12.00 1.98 -3.82
C ALA A 143 11.28 0.70 -3.36
N ALA A 144 11.62 -0.47 -3.95
CA ALA A 144 11.02 -1.73 -3.54
C ALA A 144 11.43 -2.12 -2.11
N ARG A 145 12.67 -1.85 -1.72
CA ARG A 145 13.15 -2.10 -0.36
C ARG A 145 12.49 -1.16 0.65
N ALA A 146 12.45 0.14 0.35
CA ALA A 146 11.80 1.14 1.21
C ALA A 146 10.33 0.81 1.43
N LEU A 147 9.57 0.56 0.34
CA LEU A 147 8.18 0.12 0.40
C LEU A 147 8.01 -1.13 1.28
N THR A 148 8.83 -2.16 1.03
CA THR A 148 8.69 -3.43 1.77
C THR A 148 9.03 -3.24 3.25
N GLY A 149 10.01 -2.39 3.58
CA GLY A 149 10.33 -2.01 4.96
C GLY A 149 9.14 -1.34 5.67
N TYR A 150 8.51 -0.37 5.03
CA TYR A 150 7.28 0.26 5.54
C TYR A 150 6.18 -0.78 5.77
N LEU A 151 5.86 -1.58 4.77
CA LEU A 151 4.80 -2.59 4.86
C LEU A 151 5.08 -3.68 5.91
N LEU A 152 6.36 -3.99 6.18
CA LEU A 152 6.73 -4.89 7.28
C LEU A 152 6.40 -4.29 8.64
N VAL A 153 6.62 -2.99 8.82
CA VAL A 153 6.27 -2.29 10.05
C VAL A 153 4.75 -2.22 10.22
N ARG A 154 4.01 -1.78 9.19
CA ARG A 154 2.55 -1.63 9.27
C ARG A 154 1.83 -2.96 9.44
N GLY A 155 2.19 -4.00 8.69
CA GLY A 155 1.65 -5.34 8.88
C GLY A 155 1.95 -5.91 10.29
N GLY A 156 3.04 -5.48 10.94
CA GLY A 156 3.31 -5.78 12.34
C GLY A 156 2.27 -5.16 13.28
N VAL A 157 1.89 -3.91 13.03
CA VAL A 157 0.85 -3.22 13.81
C VAL A 157 -0.51 -3.91 13.62
N HIS A 158 -0.88 -4.26 12.39
CA HIS A 158 -2.14 -4.97 12.10
C HIS A 158 -2.18 -6.34 12.78
N GLN A 159 -1.08 -7.10 12.73
CA GLN A 159 -0.99 -8.39 13.42
C GLN A 159 -1.20 -8.24 14.94
N VAL A 160 -0.55 -7.25 15.57
CA VAL A 160 -0.73 -6.96 16.99
C VAL A 160 -2.17 -6.50 17.29
N ALA A 161 -2.78 -5.72 16.41
CA ALA A 161 -4.15 -5.25 16.56
C ALA A 161 -5.14 -6.42 16.57
N TYR A 162 -5.01 -7.37 15.66
CA TYR A 162 -5.84 -8.58 15.65
C TYR A 162 -5.56 -9.50 16.84
N ALA A 163 -4.29 -9.60 17.29
CA ALA A 163 -3.97 -10.31 18.52
C ALA A 163 -4.69 -9.70 19.73
N ARG A 164 -4.63 -8.38 19.89
CA ARG A 164 -5.32 -7.66 20.97
C ARG A 164 -6.83 -7.83 20.92
N ALA A 165 -7.43 -7.80 19.73
CA ALA A 165 -8.85 -8.05 19.56
C ALA A 165 -9.25 -9.46 20.03
N LEU A 166 -8.48 -10.47 19.64
CA LEU A 166 -8.71 -11.86 20.07
C LEU A 166 -8.48 -12.04 21.58
N GLU A 167 -7.44 -11.42 22.13
CA GLU A 167 -7.17 -11.43 23.58
C GLU A 167 -8.33 -10.83 24.38
N ASN A 168 -8.89 -9.71 23.93
CA ASN A 168 -10.05 -9.08 24.56
C ASN A 168 -11.30 -9.96 24.52
N LEU A 169 -11.51 -10.69 23.43
CA LEU A 169 -12.69 -11.55 23.25
C LEU A 169 -12.58 -12.89 23.96
N THR A 170 -11.39 -13.46 24.05
CA THR A 170 -11.19 -14.86 24.48
C THR A 170 -10.43 -14.99 25.79
N GLY A 171 -9.70 -13.96 26.20
CA GLY A 171 -8.76 -14.02 27.32
C GLY A 171 -7.47 -14.80 27.04
N ALA A 172 -7.27 -15.29 25.80
CA ALA A 172 -6.08 -16.02 25.39
C ALA A 172 -4.95 -15.07 25.01
N ASP A 173 -3.73 -15.33 25.49
CA ASP A 173 -2.54 -14.59 25.04
C ASP A 173 -2.10 -15.11 23.66
N MET A 174 -2.53 -14.42 22.61
CA MET A 174 -2.31 -14.84 21.24
C MET A 174 -0.83 -14.91 20.87
N MET A 175 -0.02 -14.01 21.40
CA MET A 175 1.42 -13.96 21.09
C MET A 175 2.21 -15.07 21.78
N LYS A 176 1.66 -15.67 22.84
CA LYS A 176 2.22 -16.87 23.46
C LYS A 176 1.72 -18.17 22.84
N LEU A 177 0.43 -18.21 22.48
CA LEU A 177 -0.17 -19.41 21.87
C LEU A 177 0.38 -19.69 20.49
N PHE A 178 0.56 -18.64 19.69
CA PHE A 178 1.05 -18.75 18.33
C PHE A 178 2.39 -18.01 18.22
N PRO A 179 3.51 -18.74 18.30
CA PRO A 179 4.82 -18.16 18.02
C PRO A 179 4.87 -17.83 16.52
N SER A 180 4.20 -16.72 16.16
CA SER A 180 4.31 -16.14 14.82
C SER A 180 5.78 -15.88 14.53
N PRO A 181 6.23 -16.05 13.29
CA PRO A 181 7.59 -15.71 12.95
C PRO A 181 7.87 -14.28 13.41
N ARG A 182 8.70 -14.15 14.41
CA ARG A 182 9.17 -12.84 14.87
C ARG A 182 10.12 -12.34 13.81
N ILE A 183 9.63 -11.42 12.99
CA ILE A 183 10.44 -10.75 11.99
C ILE A 183 11.16 -9.61 12.72
N PRO A 184 12.48 -9.65 12.81
CA PRO A 184 13.24 -8.63 13.55
C PRO A 184 13.31 -7.34 12.73
N THR A 185 12.19 -6.61 12.64
CA THR A 185 12.08 -5.35 11.88
C THR A 185 13.06 -4.30 12.37
N ASP A 186 13.45 -4.36 13.65
CA ASP A 186 14.50 -3.54 14.24
C ASP A 186 15.88 -3.73 13.60
N LYS A 187 16.12 -4.85 12.90
CA LYS A 187 17.36 -5.16 12.20
C LYS A 187 17.33 -4.85 10.71
N ILE A 188 16.17 -4.49 10.18
CA ILE A 188 15.99 -4.16 8.77
C ILE A 188 16.21 -2.65 8.60
N PRO A 189 17.23 -2.23 7.81
CA PRO A 189 17.57 -0.80 7.67
C PRO A 189 16.39 0.07 7.25
N GLU A 190 15.58 -0.39 6.31
CA GLU A 190 14.43 0.34 5.77
C GLU A 190 13.24 0.42 6.73
N CYS A 191 13.21 -0.41 7.78
CA CYS A 191 12.23 -0.28 8.86
C CYS A 191 12.64 0.78 9.91
N GLN A 192 13.93 1.09 10.02
CA GLN A 192 14.46 1.95 11.09
C GLN A 192 13.86 3.36 11.14
N PRO A 193 13.65 4.07 10.01
CA PRO A 193 13.01 5.38 10.05
C PRO A 193 11.62 5.33 10.69
N HIS A 194 10.82 4.34 10.34
CA HIS A 194 9.46 4.13 10.82
C HIS A 194 9.43 3.77 12.32
N ILE A 195 10.35 2.90 12.75
CA ILE A 195 10.50 2.53 14.16
C ILE A 195 10.89 3.75 15.00
N LYS A 196 11.83 4.58 14.52
CA LYS A 196 12.27 5.80 15.22
C LYS A 196 11.14 6.83 15.39
N ARG A 197 10.18 6.88 14.46
CA ARG A 197 8.97 7.72 14.57
C ARG A 197 7.88 7.07 15.44
N GLY A 198 8.09 5.85 15.92
CA GLY A 198 7.13 5.12 16.74
C GLY A 198 5.93 4.58 15.95
N GLU A 199 6.03 4.46 14.62
CA GLU A 199 4.93 4.01 13.76
C GLU A 199 4.54 2.55 14.01
N HIS A 200 5.48 1.74 14.49
CA HIS A 200 5.24 0.35 14.90
C HIS A 200 4.37 0.22 16.17
N LEU A 201 4.13 1.33 16.88
CA LEU A 201 3.31 1.38 18.10
C LEU A 201 1.95 2.02 17.86
N LYS A 202 1.70 2.55 16.66
CA LYS A 202 0.54 3.38 16.35
C LYS A 202 -0.42 2.67 15.40
N LEU A 203 -1.68 2.58 15.78
CA LEU A 203 -2.76 2.28 14.86
C LEU A 203 -3.37 3.60 14.37
N TYR A 204 -3.48 3.78 13.07
CA TYR A 204 -4.04 4.99 12.50
C TYR A 204 -5.57 4.94 12.44
N ARG A 205 -6.19 6.08 12.68
CA ARG A 205 -7.62 6.27 12.54
C ARG A 205 -7.92 6.98 11.21
N PHE A 206 -8.44 6.24 10.23
CA PHE A 206 -8.73 6.76 8.89
C PHE A 206 -10.11 7.41 8.77
N SER A 207 -10.57 8.11 9.83
CA SER A 207 -11.78 8.91 9.80
C SER A 207 -11.72 9.96 10.91
N GLN A 208 -12.06 11.22 10.58
CA GLN A 208 -12.16 12.29 11.57
C GLN A 208 -13.34 12.09 12.52
N ASP A 209 -14.47 11.65 11.98
CA ASP A 209 -15.74 11.61 12.69
C ASP A 209 -16.14 10.21 13.16
N ASP A 210 -15.47 9.18 12.65
CA ASP A 210 -15.78 7.77 12.94
C ASP A 210 -14.56 7.02 13.54
N PHE A 211 -14.71 5.72 13.78
CA PHE A 211 -13.68 4.81 14.33
C PHE A 211 -13.10 5.29 15.68
N LYS A 212 -13.92 5.91 16.51
CA LYS A 212 -13.48 6.52 17.79
C LYS A 212 -13.16 5.52 18.89
N GLU A 213 -13.63 4.28 18.74
CA GLU A 213 -13.50 3.26 19.78
C GLU A 213 -12.29 2.33 19.59
N LEU A 214 -11.39 2.63 18.63
CA LEU A 214 -10.17 1.85 18.37
C LEU A 214 -9.32 1.63 19.61
N ALA A 215 -9.15 2.66 20.45
CA ALA A 215 -8.34 2.60 21.66
C ALA A 215 -8.90 1.64 22.73
N ALA A 216 -10.15 1.25 22.64
CA ALA A 216 -10.72 0.24 23.54
C ALA A 216 -10.15 -1.16 23.26
N VAL A 217 -9.70 -1.42 22.04
CA VAL A 217 -9.09 -2.70 21.62
C VAL A 217 -7.58 -2.58 21.49
N PHE A 218 -7.09 -1.54 20.80
CA PHE A 218 -5.67 -1.34 20.56
C PHE A 218 -5.04 -0.51 21.67
N ASN A 219 -4.59 -1.19 22.73
CA ASN A 219 -3.98 -0.58 23.91
C ASN A 219 -3.04 -1.57 24.62
N GLY A 220 -2.44 -1.13 25.72
CA GLY A 220 -1.51 -1.93 26.51
C GLY A 220 -0.09 -1.94 25.94
N PRO A 221 0.79 -2.84 26.42
CA PRO A 221 2.17 -2.90 25.99
C PRO A 221 2.31 -3.62 24.65
N HIS A 222 3.22 -3.14 23.80
CA HIS A 222 3.65 -3.87 22.62
C HIS A 222 4.29 -5.21 23.04
N PRO A 223 3.91 -6.34 22.42
CA PRO A 223 4.30 -7.66 22.91
C PRO A 223 5.81 -7.96 22.85
N GLU A 224 6.57 -7.25 22.03
CA GLU A 224 8.01 -7.45 21.90
C GLU A 224 8.82 -6.38 22.66
N THR A 225 8.41 -5.12 22.62
CA THR A 225 9.18 -4.00 23.18
C THR A 225 8.71 -3.57 24.56
N GLY A 226 7.49 -3.90 24.95
CA GLY A 226 6.86 -3.44 26.18
C GLY A 226 6.40 -1.96 26.17
N GLU A 227 6.64 -1.25 25.07
CA GLU A 227 6.22 0.14 24.93
C GLU A 227 4.69 0.25 24.74
N PRO A 228 4.08 1.37 25.13
CA PRO A 228 2.63 1.52 25.04
C PRO A 228 2.14 1.61 23.60
N LEU A 229 1.12 0.83 23.27
CA LEU A 229 0.38 0.93 22.01
C LEU A 229 -0.56 2.13 22.06
N THR A 230 -0.67 2.86 20.95
CA THR A 230 -1.48 4.07 20.85
C THR A 230 -2.28 4.12 19.56
N VAL A 231 -3.41 4.83 19.58
CA VAL A 231 -4.15 5.18 18.37
C VAL A 231 -3.75 6.60 17.98
N ALA A 232 -3.34 6.80 16.75
CA ALA A 232 -3.09 8.13 16.23
C ALA A 232 -4.41 8.82 15.91
N GLU A 233 -4.68 9.94 16.59
CA GLU A 233 -5.87 10.76 16.34
C GLU A 233 -5.73 11.61 15.09
N GLU A 234 -4.51 11.84 14.66
CA GLU A 234 -4.22 12.56 13.42
C GLU A 234 -4.51 11.66 12.23
N ILE A 235 -5.25 12.21 11.27
CA ILE A 235 -5.32 11.59 9.95
C ILE A 235 -3.91 11.56 9.40
N HIS A 236 -3.53 10.42 8.84
CA HIS A 236 -2.27 10.31 8.11
C HIS A 236 -2.13 11.51 7.18
N PRO A 237 -0.99 12.19 7.15
CA PRO A 237 -0.80 13.36 6.31
C PRO A 237 -1.21 13.04 4.87
N GLU A 238 -1.71 14.06 4.22
CA GLU A 238 -2.21 14.02 2.85
C GLU A 238 -1.42 13.05 2.01
N GLY A 239 -2.14 12.20 1.29
CA GLY A 239 -1.54 11.14 0.51
C GLY A 239 -0.41 11.65 -0.37
N ALA A 240 0.50 10.75 -0.73
CA ALA A 240 1.58 11.06 -1.64
C ALA A 240 1.06 11.83 -2.85
N PRO A 241 1.78 12.84 -3.34
CA PRO A 241 1.47 13.44 -4.61
C PRO A 241 1.37 12.33 -5.66
N ALA A 242 0.27 12.32 -6.43
CA ALA A 242 0.09 11.35 -7.49
C ALA A 242 1.29 11.47 -8.44
N PHE A 243 1.98 10.35 -8.68
CA PHE A 243 3.04 10.31 -9.68
C PHE A 243 2.40 10.53 -11.04
N ASP A 244 2.94 11.48 -11.78
CA ASP A 244 2.60 11.64 -13.18
C ASP A 244 3.41 10.61 -13.98
N LEU A 245 2.74 9.56 -14.42
CA LEU A 245 3.37 8.54 -15.24
C LEU A 245 3.64 9.11 -16.64
N PRO A 246 4.75 8.72 -17.29
CA PRO A 246 5.03 9.15 -18.64
C PRO A 246 3.86 8.84 -19.57
N ALA A 247 3.58 9.74 -20.52
CA ALA A 247 2.57 9.51 -21.53
C ALA A 247 2.86 8.18 -22.29
N GLN A 248 1.81 7.44 -22.60
CA GLN A 248 1.95 6.19 -23.31
C GLN A 248 2.55 6.46 -24.71
N PRO A 249 3.62 5.74 -25.11
CA PRO A 249 4.17 5.90 -26.46
C PRO A 249 3.13 5.63 -27.55
N ALA A 250 3.12 6.43 -28.60
CA ALA A 250 2.16 6.31 -29.72
C ALA A 250 2.13 4.90 -30.37
N VAL A 251 3.23 4.16 -30.27
CA VAL A 251 3.31 2.77 -30.75
C VAL A 251 2.38 1.82 -30.00
N PHE A 252 2.02 2.12 -28.75
CA PHE A 252 1.10 1.31 -27.93
C PHE A 252 -0.34 1.76 -28.04
N ALA A 253 -0.56 3.02 -28.30
CA ALA A 253 -1.88 3.62 -28.36
C ALA A 253 -1.92 4.61 -29.55
N PRO A 254 -2.19 4.13 -30.75
CA PRO A 254 -2.56 5.03 -31.84
C PRO A 254 -3.88 5.70 -31.46
N GLY A 255 -3.81 6.85 -30.84
CA GLY A 255 -4.91 7.65 -30.32
C GLY A 255 -4.56 9.11 -30.42
N PRO A 256 -5.29 9.99 -29.75
CA PRO A 256 -4.96 11.40 -29.69
C PRO A 256 -3.52 11.60 -29.17
N GLU A 257 -2.81 12.53 -29.79
CA GLU A 257 -1.51 12.95 -29.29
C GLU A 257 -1.65 13.56 -27.88
N PRO A 258 -0.60 13.52 -27.03
CA PRO A 258 -0.66 14.06 -25.66
C PRO A 258 -1.23 15.48 -25.62
N GLN A 259 -0.84 16.34 -26.55
CA GLN A 259 -1.33 17.70 -26.64
C GLN A 259 -2.85 17.76 -26.93
N GLU A 260 -3.37 16.88 -27.77
CA GLU A 260 -4.81 16.80 -28.05
C GLU A 260 -5.58 16.33 -26.80
N ILE A 261 -5.00 15.41 -26.01
CA ILE A 261 -5.59 14.99 -24.73
C ILE A 261 -5.66 16.16 -23.75
N GLU A 262 -4.60 16.97 -23.65
CA GLU A 262 -4.59 18.16 -22.80
C GLU A 262 -5.65 19.19 -23.23
N GLU A 263 -5.79 19.42 -24.55
CA GLU A 263 -6.83 20.30 -25.09
C GLU A 263 -8.24 19.80 -24.80
N ILE A 264 -8.48 18.48 -24.93
CA ILE A 264 -9.76 17.85 -24.59
C ILE A 264 -10.01 17.98 -23.09
N ALA A 265 -9.03 17.71 -22.25
CA ALA A 265 -9.14 17.85 -20.81
C ALA A 265 -9.43 19.30 -20.40
N ALA A 266 -8.78 20.28 -21.00
CA ALA A 266 -9.03 21.70 -20.76
C ALA A 266 -10.48 22.10 -21.13
N LYS A 267 -10.99 21.62 -22.28
CA LYS A 267 -12.39 21.87 -22.71
C LYS A 267 -13.40 21.22 -21.74
N LEU A 268 -13.14 20.01 -21.27
CA LEU A 268 -14.01 19.32 -20.32
C LEU A 268 -14.03 20.06 -18.97
N ARG A 269 -12.88 20.53 -18.51
CA ARG A 269 -12.78 21.32 -17.28
C ARG A 269 -13.53 22.64 -17.40
N GLU A 270 -13.37 23.36 -18.52
CA GLU A 270 -14.11 24.59 -18.80
C GLU A 270 -15.63 24.36 -18.82
N GLY A 271 -16.10 23.30 -19.47
CA GLY A 271 -17.50 22.90 -19.48
C GLY A 271 -18.05 22.53 -18.12
N ALA A 272 -17.20 22.06 -17.20
CA ALA A 272 -17.54 21.76 -15.80
C ALA A 272 -17.39 22.97 -14.86
N GLY A 273 -17.01 24.15 -15.36
CA GLY A 273 -16.76 25.34 -14.54
C GLY A 273 -15.49 25.24 -13.67
N LEU A 274 -14.57 24.35 -14.02
CA LEU A 274 -13.28 24.17 -13.35
C LEU A 274 -12.18 25.00 -14.04
N PRO A 275 -11.09 25.36 -13.33
CA PRO A 275 -9.93 25.98 -13.96
C PRO A 275 -9.39 25.14 -15.12
N LYS A 276 -8.95 25.79 -16.22
CA LYS A 276 -8.39 25.08 -17.40
C LYS A 276 -7.15 24.28 -17.04
N GLU A 277 -6.30 24.85 -16.20
CA GLU A 277 -5.12 24.16 -15.67
C GLU A 277 -5.48 23.38 -14.38
N PRO A 278 -4.88 22.22 -14.15
CA PRO A 278 -5.01 21.50 -12.88
C PRO A 278 -4.50 22.39 -11.73
N THR A 279 -5.32 22.58 -10.70
CA THR A 279 -4.87 23.22 -9.46
C THR A 279 -4.22 22.16 -8.57
N GLY A 280 -2.92 21.95 -8.71
CA GLY A 280 -2.16 20.98 -7.90
C GLY A 280 -0.69 20.97 -8.32
N VAL A 281 0.15 20.36 -7.55
CA VAL A 281 1.62 20.34 -7.57
C VAL A 281 2.28 20.07 -8.94
N VAL A 282 1.52 19.64 -9.95
CA VAL A 282 2.01 19.34 -11.30
C VAL A 282 2.44 20.60 -12.09
N ALA A 283 1.99 21.80 -11.71
CA ALA A 283 2.29 23.02 -12.45
C ALA A 283 3.74 23.54 -12.32
N GLN A 284 4.58 22.99 -11.46
CA GLN A 284 5.96 23.45 -11.27
C GLN A 284 6.97 22.88 -12.24
N ASN A 285 6.68 21.78 -12.96
CA ASN A 285 7.63 21.14 -13.87
C ASN A 285 7.39 21.42 -15.37
N ALA A 286 6.29 22.07 -15.75
CA ALA A 286 5.99 22.33 -17.17
C ALA A 286 6.80 23.49 -17.80
N ASN A 287 7.53 24.29 -17.02
CA ASN A 287 8.36 25.41 -17.50
C ASN A 287 9.86 25.26 -17.24
N GLY A 288 10.34 24.09 -16.91
CA GLY A 288 11.76 23.78 -16.68
C GLY A 288 12.34 23.01 -17.86
N ASN A 289 13.02 23.72 -18.73
CA ASN A 289 14.10 23.30 -19.62
C ASN A 289 14.34 21.77 -19.70
N SER A 290 14.21 21.23 -20.91
CA SER A 290 14.38 19.85 -21.33
C SER A 290 15.79 19.23 -21.07
N ASN A 291 16.39 19.43 -19.90
CA ASN A 291 17.65 18.83 -19.46
C ASN A 291 17.73 18.63 -17.93
N GLY A 292 16.60 18.56 -17.23
CA GLY A 292 16.59 18.24 -15.81
C GLY A 292 16.41 16.74 -15.60
N HIS A 293 17.48 16.02 -15.37
CA HIS A 293 17.42 14.72 -14.72
C HIS A 293 16.71 14.95 -13.37
N ALA A 294 15.55 14.33 -13.15
CA ALA A 294 15.05 14.16 -11.79
C ALA A 294 16.13 13.30 -11.10
N ASP A 295 16.76 13.87 -10.10
CA ASP A 295 17.80 13.16 -9.36
C ASP A 295 17.12 11.95 -8.68
N ALA A 296 17.77 10.79 -8.70
CA ALA A 296 17.27 9.58 -8.02
C ALA A 296 16.98 9.87 -6.53
N ASP A 297 17.66 10.86 -5.97
CA ASP A 297 17.43 11.36 -4.62
C ASP A 297 16.09 12.12 -4.49
N ASP A 298 15.66 12.89 -5.50
CA ASP A 298 14.36 13.60 -5.52
C ASP A 298 13.18 12.63 -5.59
N VAL A 299 13.30 11.56 -6.41
CA VAL A 299 12.28 10.51 -6.49
C VAL A 299 12.25 9.69 -5.19
N MET A 300 13.41 9.42 -4.63
CA MET A 300 13.52 8.73 -3.34
C MET A 300 13.01 9.60 -2.18
N GLU A 301 13.18 10.91 -2.24
CA GLU A 301 12.61 11.85 -1.27
C GLU A 301 11.08 11.91 -1.41
N THR A 302 10.56 11.94 -2.64
CA THR A 302 9.12 11.90 -2.91
C THR A 302 8.49 10.55 -2.48
N VAL A 303 9.15 9.42 -2.74
CA VAL A 303 8.70 8.10 -2.22
C VAL A 303 8.83 8.03 -0.70
N LYS A 304 9.88 8.61 -0.12
CA LYS A 304 10.04 8.71 1.34
C LYS A 304 9.00 9.63 1.97
N ASP A 305 8.68 10.75 1.33
CA ASP A 305 7.64 11.67 1.79
C ASP A 305 6.24 11.09 1.65
N ALA A 306 6.03 10.24 0.64
CA ALA A 306 4.80 9.48 0.46
C ALA A 306 4.60 8.39 1.51
N ILE A 307 5.71 7.91 2.08
CA ILE A 307 5.76 6.84 3.09
C ILE A 307 6.03 7.46 4.48
N SER A 308 6.37 8.75 4.57
CA SER A 308 6.60 9.47 5.83
C SER A 308 5.37 10.20 6.34
#